data_85c0bbb1b9f10a5af59703e0cf64b181
#
_entry.id   85c0bbb1b9f10a5af59703e0cf64b181
#
_cell.length_a   1.000
_cell.length_b   1.000
_cell.length_c   1.000
_cell.angle_alpha   90.00
_cell.angle_beta   90.00
_cell.angle_gamma   90.00
#
_symmetry.space_group_name_H-M   'P 1'
#
loop_
_entity.id
_entity.type
_entity.pdbx_description
1 polymer ?
#
loop_
_entity_poly.entity_id
_entity_poly.type
_entity_poly.pdbx_seq_one_letter_code
_entity_poly.pdbx_strand_id
1 'polypeptide(L)'
;MPYETSWLVEKRIIYTRMYGFVTGEELLAQNKEMGVYIQQSEYLLHTINDATDTTGTDMGLRDLQQTQFTDVANLGWAIYVSPSKMNRFFASVITQLSKKRGRQFATLEEGLKFLQDMDDTLPPLTVPEKTYVTE
;
A
#
# COMPACT_ATOMS: atom_id res chain seq x y z
N MET A 1 1.82 -6.80 15.67
CA MET A 1 0.97 -6.34 14.58
C MET A 1 1.58 -6.79 13.26
N PRO A 2 0.82 -7.36 12.31
CA PRO A 2 1.36 -7.91 11.07
C PRO A 2 1.67 -6.84 10.01
N TYR A 3 1.72 -5.59 10.40
CA TYR A 3 2.15 -4.52 9.50
C TYR A 3 2.88 -3.42 10.25
N GLU A 4 3.75 -2.73 9.54
CA GLU A 4 4.49 -1.57 10.03
C GLU A 4 4.35 -0.45 9.00
N THR A 5 3.98 0.74 9.46
CA THR A 5 3.82 1.91 8.62
C THR A 5 4.89 2.93 8.94
N SER A 6 5.56 3.43 7.91
CA SER A 6 6.62 4.43 8.04
C SER A 6 6.65 5.33 6.82
N TRP A 7 7.36 6.44 6.93
CA TRP A 7 7.61 7.31 5.80
C TRP A 7 8.78 6.77 4.97
N LEU A 8 8.54 6.49 3.70
CA LEU A 8 9.64 6.23 2.75
C LEU A 8 10.29 7.55 2.34
N VAL A 9 9.44 8.54 2.03
CA VAL A 9 9.84 9.92 1.83
C VAL A 9 8.88 10.76 2.66
N GLU A 10 9.40 11.49 3.63
CA GLU A 10 8.58 12.23 4.58
C GLU A 10 7.58 13.15 3.87
N LYS A 11 6.32 13.02 4.22
CA LYS A 11 5.19 13.79 3.68
C LYS A 11 4.92 13.56 2.19
N ARG A 12 5.58 12.58 1.55
CA ARG A 12 5.39 12.29 0.13
C ARG A 12 5.00 10.85 -0.15
N ILE A 13 5.60 9.88 0.54
CA ILE A 13 5.33 8.45 0.34
C ILE A 13 5.22 7.76 1.70
N ILE A 14 4.05 7.16 1.96
CA ILE A 14 3.85 6.26 3.09
C ILE A 14 4.11 4.82 2.62
N TYR A 15 4.94 4.12 3.37
CA TYR A 15 5.28 2.73 3.12
C TYR A 15 4.74 1.87 4.26
N THR A 16 3.91 0.88 3.90
CA THR A 16 3.41 -0.12 4.84
C THR A 16 3.95 -1.48 4.43
N ARG A 17 4.74 -2.09 5.30
CA ARG A 17 5.19 -3.46 5.12
C ARG A 17 4.24 -4.38 5.87
N MET A 18 3.66 -5.34 5.15
CA MET A 18 2.82 -6.38 5.74
C MET A 18 3.60 -7.69 5.78
N TYR A 19 3.41 -8.48 6.83
CA TYR A 19 4.13 -9.74 7.01
C TYR A 19 3.27 -10.75 7.75
N GLY A 20 3.59 -12.04 7.55
CA GLY A 20 2.86 -13.13 8.16
C GLY A 20 1.43 -13.24 7.62
N PHE A 21 0.55 -13.85 8.40
CA PHE A 21 -0.87 -13.95 8.07
C PHE A 21 -1.59 -12.66 8.44
N VAL A 22 -2.24 -12.03 7.47
CA VAL A 22 -2.93 -10.74 7.64
C VAL A 22 -4.43 -10.97 7.57
N THR A 23 -5.16 -10.63 8.63
CA THR A 23 -6.61 -10.76 8.65
C THR A 23 -7.29 -9.61 7.93
N GLY A 24 -8.55 -9.81 7.53
CA GLY A 24 -9.36 -8.75 6.93
C GLY A 24 -9.52 -7.55 7.86
N GLU A 25 -9.69 -7.80 9.17
CA GLU A 25 -9.78 -6.73 10.18
C GLU A 25 -8.51 -5.89 10.22
N GLU A 26 -7.35 -6.54 10.14
CA GLU A 26 -6.06 -5.86 10.16
C GLU A 26 -5.86 -5.01 8.90
N LEU A 27 -6.29 -5.50 7.74
CA LEU A 27 -6.26 -4.74 6.50
C LEU A 27 -7.17 -3.51 6.57
N LEU A 28 -8.37 -3.66 7.12
CA LEU A 28 -9.29 -2.53 7.30
C LEU A 28 -8.72 -1.49 8.27
N ALA A 29 -8.10 -1.93 9.36
CA ALA A 29 -7.46 -1.03 10.32
C ALA A 29 -6.29 -0.27 9.67
N GLN A 30 -5.48 -0.96 8.88
CA GLN A 30 -4.36 -0.36 8.17
C GLN A 30 -4.83 0.68 7.16
N ASN A 31 -5.87 0.37 6.40
CA ASN A 31 -6.44 1.31 5.44
C ASN A 31 -7.01 2.55 6.13
N LYS A 32 -7.63 2.38 7.29
CA LYS A 32 -8.15 3.50 8.07
C LYS A 32 -7.01 4.39 8.57
N GLU A 33 -5.94 3.80 9.06
CA GLU A 33 -4.76 4.53 9.51
C GLU A 33 -4.13 5.32 8.35
N MET A 34 -3.99 4.71 7.18
CA MET A 34 -3.50 5.36 5.98
C MET A 34 -4.37 6.56 5.60
N GLY A 35 -5.69 6.40 5.69
CA GLY A 35 -6.64 7.46 5.38
C GLY A 35 -6.42 8.71 6.23
N VAL A 36 -6.09 8.53 7.51
CA VAL A 36 -5.79 9.66 8.40
C VAL A 36 -4.57 10.44 7.90
N TYR A 37 -3.49 9.73 7.53
CA TYR A 37 -2.30 10.39 7.00
C TYR A 37 -2.59 11.16 5.72
N ILE A 38 -3.39 10.58 4.83
CA ILE A 38 -3.75 11.21 3.55
C ILE A 38 -4.57 12.46 3.78
N GLN A 39 -5.55 12.42 4.69
CA GLN A 39 -6.40 13.57 4.99
C GLN A 39 -5.63 14.73 5.60
N GLN A 40 -4.57 14.44 6.35
CA GLN A 40 -3.75 15.45 6.98
C GLN A 40 -2.68 16.02 6.06
N SER A 41 -2.49 15.44 4.89
CA SER A 41 -1.44 15.86 3.97
C SER A 41 -1.84 17.11 3.19
N GLU A 42 -0.92 18.05 3.06
CA GLU A 42 -1.08 19.24 2.21
C GLU A 42 -0.73 18.96 0.75
N TYR A 43 -0.08 17.82 0.48
CA TYR A 43 0.41 17.42 -0.84
C TYR A 43 -0.18 16.09 -1.26
N LEU A 44 -0.06 15.78 -2.57
CA LEU A 44 -0.38 14.44 -3.03
C LEU A 44 0.53 13.44 -2.35
N LEU A 45 -0.09 12.47 -1.67
CA LEU A 45 0.59 11.45 -0.91
C LEU A 45 0.47 10.11 -1.63
N HIS A 46 1.60 9.55 -2.01
CA HIS A 46 1.65 8.20 -2.57
C HIS A 46 1.69 7.18 -1.44
N THR A 47 1.07 6.04 -1.67
CA THR A 47 1.07 4.95 -0.68
C THR A 47 1.65 3.69 -1.30
N ILE A 48 2.39 2.93 -0.51
CA ILE A 48 2.91 1.62 -0.90
C ILE A 48 2.50 0.61 0.15
N ASN A 49 1.74 -0.41 -0.28
CA ASN A 49 1.43 -1.56 0.54
C ASN A 49 2.27 -2.73 0.05
N ASP A 50 3.31 -3.06 0.81
CA ASP A 50 4.26 -4.10 0.47
C ASP A 50 3.86 -5.40 1.19
N ALA A 51 3.30 -6.33 0.43
CA ALA A 51 2.85 -7.62 0.91
C ALA A 51 3.82 -8.75 0.54
N THR A 52 5.09 -8.42 0.25
CA THR A 52 6.09 -9.41 -0.17
C THR A 52 6.26 -10.53 0.86
N ASP A 53 6.23 -10.18 2.14
CA ASP A 53 6.50 -11.13 3.23
C ASP A 53 5.23 -11.70 3.87
N THR A 54 4.06 -11.50 3.26
CA THR A 54 2.82 -12.11 3.75
C THR A 54 2.77 -13.59 3.42
N THR A 55 2.19 -14.39 4.34
CA THR A 55 2.01 -15.82 4.16
C THR A 55 0.58 -16.17 3.73
N GLY A 56 -0.37 -15.27 3.89
CA GLY A 56 -1.75 -15.47 3.51
C GLY A 56 -2.66 -14.44 4.15
N THR A 57 -3.95 -14.52 3.79
CA THR A 57 -4.98 -13.64 4.34
C THR A 57 -6.30 -14.38 4.37
N ASP A 58 -7.16 -14.00 5.32
CA ASP A 58 -8.55 -14.47 5.35
C ASP A 58 -9.52 -13.49 4.68
N MET A 59 -9.00 -12.47 4.02
CA MET A 59 -9.81 -11.48 3.33
C MET A 59 -10.56 -12.09 2.15
N GLY A 60 -11.89 -11.95 2.15
CA GLY A 60 -12.75 -12.44 1.09
C GLY A 60 -13.49 -11.31 0.38
N LEU A 61 -14.33 -11.67 -0.59
CA LEU A 61 -15.12 -10.70 -1.36
C LEU A 61 -16.02 -9.85 -0.47
N ARG A 62 -16.55 -10.43 0.62
CA ARG A 62 -17.38 -9.71 1.57
C ARG A 62 -16.62 -8.57 2.23
N ASP A 63 -15.35 -8.81 2.60
CA ASP A 63 -14.51 -7.79 3.21
C ASP A 63 -14.21 -6.66 2.22
N LEU A 64 -14.02 -7.00 0.95
CA LEU A 64 -13.84 -6.02 -0.12
C LEU A 64 -15.05 -5.10 -0.25
N GLN A 65 -16.26 -5.66 -0.15
CA GLN A 65 -17.49 -4.88 -0.23
C GLN A 65 -17.67 -3.94 0.96
N GLN A 66 -17.13 -4.30 2.11
CA GLN A 66 -17.20 -3.49 3.32
C GLN A 66 -16.11 -2.43 3.39
N THR A 67 -15.08 -2.53 2.55
CA THR A 67 -14.02 -1.54 2.50
C THR A 67 -14.61 -0.24 1.95
N GLN A 68 -14.68 0.77 2.81
CA GLN A 68 -15.13 2.09 2.38
C GLN A 68 -13.98 2.79 1.67
N PHE A 69 -14.13 2.93 0.38
CA PHE A 69 -13.19 3.69 -0.41
C PHE A 69 -13.58 5.15 -0.36
N THR A 70 -13.07 5.85 0.63
CA THR A 70 -13.25 7.30 0.68
C THR A 70 -12.43 7.91 -0.46
N ASP A 71 -13.13 8.71 -1.25
CA ASP A 71 -12.47 9.51 -2.28
C ASP A 71 -11.64 10.57 -1.56
N VAL A 72 -10.34 10.34 -1.47
CA VAL A 72 -9.44 11.25 -0.78
C VAL A 72 -8.70 12.05 -1.83
N ALA A 73 -8.99 13.34 -1.89
CA ALA A 73 -8.46 14.24 -2.91
C ALA A 73 -6.92 14.30 -2.93
N ASN A 74 -6.28 14.04 -1.80
CA ASN A 74 -4.83 14.12 -1.67
C ASN A 74 -4.12 12.79 -1.92
N LEU A 75 -4.85 11.74 -2.30
CA LEU A 75 -4.23 10.47 -2.63
C LEU A 75 -3.60 10.53 -4.03
N GLY A 76 -2.29 10.28 -4.11
CA GLY A 76 -1.59 10.12 -5.38
C GLY A 76 -1.74 8.70 -5.90
N TRP A 77 -0.62 8.02 -6.14
CA TRP A 77 -0.63 6.63 -6.57
C TRP A 77 -0.71 5.69 -5.37
N ALA A 78 -1.59 4.69 -5.46
CA ALA A 78 -1.68 3.61 -4.49
C ALA A 78 -0.99 2.39 -5.08
N ILE A 79 0.19 2.05 -4.55
CA ILE A 79 1.02 0.96 -5.05
C ILE A 79 0.85 -0.26 -4.16
N TYR A 80 0.60 -1.39 -4.79
CA TYR A 80 0.53 -2.69 -4.11
C TYR A 80 1.62 -3.60 -4.63
N VAL A 81 2.38 -4.21 -3.74
CA VAL A 81 3.51 -5.07 -4.09
C VAL A 81 3.27 -6.47 -3.52
N SER A 82 3.26 -7.47 -4.37
CA SER A 82 3.17 -8.87 -3.98
C SER A 82 3.72 -9.78 -5.08
N PRO A 83 4.49 -10.82 -4.72
CA PRO A 83 4.91 -11.83 -5.71
C PRO A 83 3.76 -12.73 -6.17
N SER A 84 2.65 -12.75 -5.44
CA SER A 84 1.49 -13.58 -5.76
C SER A 84 0.64 -12.96 -6.86
N LYS A 85 0.46 -13.66 -7.97
CA LYS A 85 -0.43 -13.22 -9.05
C LYS A 85 -1.86 -13.08 -8.57
N MET A 86 -2.32 -13.98 -7.72
CA MET A 86 -3.66 -13.95 -7.14
C MET A 86 -3.88 -12.69 -6.33
N ASN A 87 -2.92 -12.35 -5.46
CA ASN A 87 -3.02 -11.16 -4.62
C ASN A 87 -3.00 -9.89 -5.46
N ARG A 88 -2.17 -9.84 -6.51
CA ARG A 88 -2.15 -8.70 -7.43
C ARG A 88 -3.48 -8.55 -8.17
N PHE A 89 -4.09 -9.67 -8.55
CA PHE A 89 -5.41 -9.66 -9.19
C PHE A 89 -6.47 -9.07 -8.26
N PHE A 90 -6.53 -9.53 -7.01
CA PHE A 90 -7.46 -8.96 -6.03
C PHE A 90 -7.24 -7.47 -5.82
N ALA A 91 -5.99 -7.05 -5.71
CA ALA A 91 -5.66 -5.63 -5.56
C ALA A 91 -6.13 -4.81 -6.77
N SER A 92 -6.01 -5.35 -7.98
CA SER A 92 -6.47 -4.67 -9.18
C SER A 92 -8.00 -4.51 -9.21
N VAL A 93 -8.72 -5.51 -8.73
CA VAL A 93 -10.19 -5.43 -8.60
C VAL A 93 -10.58 -4.32 -7.62
N ILE A 94 -9.91 -4.26 -6.46
CA ILE A 94 -10.13 -3.20 -5.47
C ILE A 94 -9.89 -1.83 -6.10
N THR A 95 -8.80 -1.69 -6.84
CA THR A 95 -8.44 -0.45 -7.51
C THR A 95 -9.53 0.00 -8.48
N GLN A 96 -10.05 -0.93 -9.29
CA GLN A 96 -11.11 -0.62 -10.24
C GLN A 96 -12.41 -0.20 -9.55
N LEU A 97 -12.77 -0.89 -8.46
CA LEU A 97 -13.98 -0.58 -7.72
C LEU A 97 -13.88 0.75 -6.98
N SER A 98 -12.70 1.10 -6.51
CA SER A 98 -12.48 2.32 -5.73
C SER A 98 -12.19 3.56 -6.58
N LYS A 99 -11.97 3.38 -7.87
CA LYS A 99 -11.59 4.46 -8.81
C LYS A 99 -10.31 5.20 -8.40
N LYS A 100 -9.45 4.54 -7.64
CA LYS A 100 -8.16 5.10 -7.23
C LYS A 100 -7.11 4.88 -8.30
N ARG A 101 -6.06 5.71 -8.28
CA ARG A 101 -4.89 5.52 -9.14
C ARG A 101 -4.02 4.43 -8.53
N GLY A 102 -4.34 3.19 -8.83
CA GLY A 102 -3.63 2.04 -8.27
C GLY A 102 -2.84 1.29 -9.32
N ARG A 103 -1.71 0.73 -8.90
CA ARG A 103 -0.90 -0.18 -9.69
C ARG A 103 -0.37 -1.30 -8.82
N GLN A 104 -0.18 -2.46 -9.42
CA GLN A 104 0.28 -3.65 -8.73
C GLN A 104 1.59 -4.11 -9.36
N PHE A 105 2.55 -4.50 -8.52
CA PHE A 105 3.86 -4.94 -8.96
C PHE A 105 4.28 -6.21 -8.23
N ALA A 106 5.15 -6.99 -8.86
CA ALA A 106 5.67 -8.21 -8.26
C ALA A 106 6.75 -7.91 -7.22
N THR A 107 7.50 -6.83 -7.41
CA THR A 107 8.61 -6.44 -6.53
C THR A 107 8.50 -4.97 -6.13
N LEU A 108 9.10 -4.65 -4.99
CA LEU A 108 9.14 -3.27 -4.52
C LEU A 108 9.95 -2.38 -5.46
N GLU A 109 11.04 -2.89 -6.02
CA GLU A 109 11.88 -2.15 -6.96
C GLU A 109 11.07 -1.65 -8.16
N GLU A 110 10.22 -2.50 -8.71
CA GLU A 110 9.35 -2.11 -9.83
C GLU A 110 8.39 -1.01 -9.44
N GLY A 111 7.81 -1.10 -8.23
CA GLY A 111 6.90 -0.09 -7.71
C GLY A 111 7.59 1.27 -7.51
N LEU A 112 8.80 1.25 -6.96
CA LEU A 112 9.58 2.47 -6.76
C LEU A 112 9.97 3.12 -8.09
N LYS A 113 10.36 2.32 -9.07
CA LYS A 113 10.69 2.82 -10.41
C LYS A 113 9.47 3.49 -11.05
N PHE A 114 8.30 2.87 -10.92
CA PHE A 114 7.06 3.44 -11.42
C PHE A 114 6.78 4.81 -10.81
N LEU A 115 6.88 4.94 -9.48
CA LEU A 115 6.67 6.22 -8.81
C LEU A 115 7.69 7.26 -9.24
N GLN A 116 8.95 6.86 -9.41
CA GLN A 116 10.02 7.75 -9.85
C GLN A 116 9.74 8.28 -11.26
N ASP A 117 9.21 7.43 -12.13
CA ASP A 117 8.87 7.81 -13.51
C ASP A 117 7.61 8.69 -13.57
N MET A 118 6.66 8.47 -12.67
CA MET A 118 5.39 9.20 -12.67
C MET A 118 5.43 10.53 -11.93
N ASP A 119 6.33 10.68 -10.97
CA ASP A 119 6.45 11.90 -10.18
C ASP A 119 7.92 12.32 -10.10
N ASP A 120 8.31 13.20 -11.00
CA ASP A 120 9.68 13.70 -11.10
C ASP A 120 10.08 14.66 -9.99
N THR A 121 9.13 15.04 -9.12
CA THR A 121 9.41 15.86 -7.94
C THR A 121 9.95 15.04 -6.77
N LEU A 122 9.89 13.71 -6.85
CA LEU A 122 10.40 12.84 -5.80
C LEU A 122 11.93 12.76 -5.83
N PRO A 123 12.58 12.67 -4.66
CA PRO A 123 14.00 12.37 -4.61
C PRO A 123 14.28 10.94 -5.09
N PRO A 124 15.54 10.57 -5.36
CA PRO A 124 15.86 9.19 -5.71
C PRO A 124 15.35 8.21 -4.66
N LEU A 125 14.61 7.18 -5.09
CA LEU A 125 14.01 6.20 -4.21
C LEU A 125 14.88 4.97 -4.07
N THR A 126 15.03 4.48 -2.83
CA THR A 126 15.78 3.27 -2.54
C THR A 126 14.90 2.32 -1.73
N VAL A 127 15.13 1.02 -1.90
CA VAL A 127 14.43 0.00 -1.12
C VAL A 127 14.81 0.19 0.37
N PRO A 128 13.84 0.34 1.26
CA PRO A 128 14.12 0.50 2.68
C PRO A 128 14.74 -0.78 3.26
N GLU A 129 15.66 -0.61 4.22
CA GLU A 129 16.22 -1.73 4.94
C GLU A 129 15.10 -2.42 5.74
N LYS A 130 15.01 -3.74 5.57
CA LYS A 130 14.10 -4.53 6.38
C LYS A 130 14.65 -4.63 7.77
N THR A 131 14.01 -3.96 8.72
CA THR A 131 14.30 -4.20 10.12
C THR A 131 13.65 -5.52 10.49
N TYR A 132 14.43 -6.57 10.57
CA TYR A 132 13.93 -7.82 11.11
C TYR A 132 13.77 -7.65 12.61
N VAL A 133 12.53 -7.54 13.05
CA VAL A 133 12.25 -7.72 14.46
C VAL A 133 12.38 -9.20 14.70
N THR A 134 13.55 -9.62 15.20
CA THR A 134 13.70 -10.95 15.73
C THR A 134 12.91 -11.00 17.03
N GLU A 135 11.75 -11.56 16.96
CA GLU A 135 11.08 -11.96 18.17
C GLU A 135 11.77 -13.21 18.76
#